data_13e14f0c077c433b39bbf84f20cc400d
#
_entry.id   13e14f0c077c433b39bbf84f20cc400d
#
_cell.length_a   1.000
_cell.length_b   1.000
_cell.length_c   1.000
_cell.angle_alpha   90.00
_cell.angle_beta   90.00
_cell.angle_gamma   90.00
#
_symmetry.space_group_name_H-M   'P 1'
#
loop_
_entity.id
_entity.type
_entity.pdbx_description
1 polymer ?
#
loop_
_entity_poly.entity_id
_entity_poly.type
_entity_poly.pdbx_seq_one_letter_code
_entity_poly.pdbx_strand_id
1 'polypeptide(L)'
;MYKKYISFLLLLISTLSFGQNIHFQAIGVENGISQPTVTSIYQDEFGIIWIGTKDGLNRYNGTDFHIFRPIENDKNSLYNNNIGTICGDKNGHIYIRCKYAVVEYDIRKNIFHTIRNNNIQAIDYGNSRLWVCTRDSLFTYNRKEDKLEYYYHLDSVRISCVTEDHEGNLYVGTMNKGLYIIDSNKKWLNYLPEKDITCIYEIPKRIFG
;
A
#
# COMPACT_ATOMS: atom_id res chain seq x y z
N MET A 1 -22.89 -18.00 54.65
CA MET A 1 -21.47 -17.69 54.79
C MET A 1 -20.70 -17.87 53.49
N TYR A 2 -20.88 -18.93 52.71
CA TYR A 2 -20.15 -19.25 51.46
C TYR A 2 -20.32 -18.21 50.34
N LYS A 3 -21.46 -17.53 50.21
CA LYS A 3 -21.65 -16.47 49.16
C LYS A 3 -20.65 -15.33 49.23
N LYS A 4 -20.24 -14.94 50.45
CA LYS A 4 -19.24 -13.88 50.64
C LYS A 4 -17.83 -14.31 50.20
N TYR A 5 -17.47 -15.56 50.43
CA TYR A 5 -16.17 -16.10 50.00
C TYR A 5 -16.09 -16.29 48.48
N ILE A 6 -17.19 -16.70 47.84
CA ILE A 6 -17.27 -16.83 46.36
C ILE A 6 -17.15 -15.42 45.73
N SER A 7 -17.82 -14.39 46.28
CA SER A 7 -17.70 -13.03 45.79
C SER A 7 -16.30 -12.46 45.94
N PHE A 8 -15.62 -12.76 47.04
CA PHE A 8 -14.23 -12.36 47.28
C PHE A 8 -13.25 -13.10 46.34
N LEU A 9 -13.47 -14.38 46.09
CA LEU A 9 -12.67 -15.19 45.17
C LEU A 9 -12.83 -14.69 43.71
N LEU A 10 -14.05 -14.33 43.28
CA LEU A 10 -14.30 -13.75 41.97
C LEU A 10 -13.64 -12.38 41.80
N LEU A 11 -13.60 -11.57 42.88
CA LEU A 11 -12.92 -10.28 42.87
C LEU A 11 -11.39 -10.46 42.77
N LEU A 12 -10.82 -11.48 43.36
CA LEU A 12 -9.40 -11.79 43.31
C LEU A 12 -8.97 -12.27 41.89
N ILE A 13 -9.84 -13.01 41.20
CA ILE A 13 -9.58 -13.51 39.84
C ILE A 13 -9.62 -12.34 38.84
N SER A 14 -10.46 -11.33 39.04
CA SER A 14 -10.57 -10.16 38.16
C SER A 14 -9.32 -9.26 38.17
N THR A 15 -8.46 -9.37 39.18
CA THR A 15 -7.20 -8.60 39.25
C THR A 15 -6.02 -9.24 38.53
N LEU A 16 -6.16 -10.48 38.02
CA LEU A 16 -5.17 -11.13 37.16
C LEU A 16 -5.27 -10.64 35.72
N SER A 17 -5.14 -9.33 35.54
CA SER A 17 -4.97 -8.74 34.22
C SER A 17 -3.55 -9.03 33.76
N PHE A 18 -3.39 -10.01 32.88
CA PHE A 18 -2.12 -10.24 32.22
C PHE A 18 -1.90 -9.13 31.21
N GLY A 19 -1.15 -8.11 31.58
CA GLY A 19 -0.61 -7.14 30.62
C GLY A 19 0.26 -7.88 29.63
N GLN A 20 -0.11 -7.90 28.34
CA GLN A 20 0.79 -8.38 27.30
C GLN A 20 1.94 -7.39 27.17
N ASN A 21 3.14 -7.83 27.53
CA ASN A 21 4.35 -7.08 27.22
C ASN A 21 4.58 -7.15 25.70
N ILE A 22 4.25 -6.08 25.00
CA ILE A 22 4.55 -5.95 23.58
C ILE A 22 6.04 -5.61 23.46
N HIS A 23 6.83 -6.54 22.95
CA HIS A 23 8.22 -6.30 22.61
C HIS A 23 8.32 -5.84 21.16
N PHE A 24 8.90 -4.65 20.95
CA PHE A 24 9.25 -4.16 19.62
C PHE A 24 10.70 -4.51 19.33
N GLN A 25 10.93 -5.16 18.20
CA GLN A 25 12.27 -5.37 17.66
C GLN A 25 12.51 -4.35 16.55
N ALA A 26 13.54 -3.53 16.70
CA ALA A 26 13.97 -2.64 15.64
C ALA A 26 14.68 -3.45 14.55
N ILE A 27 14.34 -3.18 13.30
CA ILE A 27 15.01 -3.73 12.11
C ILE A 27 15.72 -2.57 11.42
N GLY A 28 17.04 -2.64 11.36
CA GLY A 28 17.90 -1.62 10.76
C GLY A 28 18.79 -2.20 9.64
N VAL A 29 19.72 -1.40 9.19
CA VAL A 29 20.67 -1.78 8.12
C VAL A 29 21.55 -2.96 8.56
N GLU A 30 21.86 -3.06 9.84
CA GLU A 30 22.57 -4.18 10.46
C GLU A 30 21.83 -5.52 10.34
N ASN A 31 20.50 -5.49 10.16
CA ASN A 31 19.67 -6.65 9.93
C ASN A 31 19.48 -6.96 8.42
N GLY A 32 19.99 -6.11 7.54
CA GLY A 32 20.00 -6.35 6.09
C GLY A 32 19.03 -5.52 5.25
N ILE A 33 18.28 -4.56 5.83
CA ILE A 33 17.46 -3.62 5.02
C ILE A 33 18.38 -2.67 4.25
N SER A 34 17.99 -2.31 3.02
CA SER A 34 18.82 -1.52 2.10
C SER A 34 19.11 -0.11 2.60
N GLN A 35 18.16 0.49 3.37
CA GLN A 35 18.28 1.84 3.88
C GLN A 35 17.23 2.09 4.98
N PRO A 36 17.50 2.90 6.03
CA PRO A 36 16.61 3.06 7.19
C PRO A 36 15.33 3.86 6.89
N THR A 37 15.30 4.66 5.82
CA THR A 37 14.10 5.44 5.47
C THR A 37 13.11 4.57 4.71
N VAL A 38 12.18 3.96 5.43
CA VAL A 38 11.07 3.18 4.86
C VAL A 38 10.00 4.13 4.30
N THR A 39 9.58 3.87 3.07
CA THR A 39 8.58 4.66 2.34
C THR A 39 7.25 3.96 2.20
N SER A 40 7.26 2.62 2.13
CA SER A 40 6.07 1.78 1.98
C SER A 40 6.33 0.38 2.51
N ILE A 41 5.28 -0.24 3.04
CA ILE A 41 5.28 -1.65 3.48
C ILE A 41 4.03 -2.32 2.91
N TYR A 42 4.20 -3.53 2.38
CA TYR A 42 3.12 -4.35 1.87
C TYR A 42 3.39 -5.82 2.20
N GLN A 43 2.36 -6.56 2.64
CA GLN A 43 2.44 -8.01 2.84
C GLN A 43 1.65 -8.72 1.74
N ASP A 44 2.32 -9.64 1.02
CA ASP A 44 1.70 -10.45 -0.01
C ASP A 44 0.89 -11.64 0.57
N GLU A 45 0.27 -12.41 -0.33
CA GLU A 45 -0.52 -13.59 0.02
C GLU A 45 0.29 -14.76 0.58
N PHE A 46 1.60 -14.74 0.40
CA PHE A 46 2.53 -15.75 0.93
C PHE A 46 3.10 -15.36 2.31
N GLY A 47 2.68 -14.20 2.85
CA GLY A 47 3.18 -13.66 4.11
C GLY A 47 4.53 -12.94 4.00
N ILE A 48 5.08 -12.80 2.81
CA ILE A 48 6.31 -12.06 2.56
C ILE A 48 6.05 -10.55 2.72
N ILE A 49 6.95 -9.87 3.40
CA ILE A 49 6.87 -8.43 3.60
C ILE A 49 7.76 -7.72 2.59
N TRP A 50 7.15 -6.86 1.79
CA TRP A 50 7.80 -5.99 0.82
C TRP A 50 7.99 -4.61 1.42
N ILE A 51 9.24 -4.13 1.44
CA ILE A 51 9.60 -2.86 2.08
C ILE A 51 10.28 -1.96 1.05
N GLY A 52 9.65 -0.84 0.76
CA GLY A 52 10.22 0.20 -0.09
C GLY A 52 11.12 1.13 0.70
N THR A 53 12.25 1.46 0.13
CA THR A 53 13.16 2.48 0.65
C THR A 53 13.60 3.43 -0.47
N LYS A 54 14.44 4.40 -0.15
CA LYS A 54 15.06 5.25 -1.17
C LYS A 54 16.25 4.58 -1.87
N ASP A 55 16.63 3.36 -1.45
CA ASP A 55 17.76 2.62 -2.01
C ASP A 55 17.42 1.16 -2.36
N GLY A 56 16.23 0.91 -2.81
CA GLY A 56 15.79 -0.38 -3.32
C GLY A 56 14.50 -0.90 -2.74
N LEU A 57 14.01 -1.97 -3.36
CA LEU A 57 12.90 -2.79 -2.90
C LEU A 57 13.46 -3.95 -2.10
N ASN A 58 12.99 -4.12 -0.88
CA ASN A 58 13.40 -5.19 0.01
C ASN A 58 12.28 -6.23 0.12
N ARG A 59 12.62 -7.49 -0.04
CA ARG A 59 11.76 -8.65 0.23
C ARG A 59 12.23 -9.30 1.51
N TYR A 60 11.38 -9.34 2.53
CA TYR A 60 11.67 -9.90 3.84
C TYR A 60 10.77 -11.12 4.12
N ASN A 61 11.37 -12.25 4.45
CA ASN A 61 10.68 -13.52 4.69
C ASN A 61 10.50 -13.86 6.19
N GLY A 62 10.84 -12.92 7.09
CA GLY A 62 10.84 -13.11 8.54
C GLY A 62 12.24 -13.32 9.12
N THR A 63 13.23 -13.72 8.32
CA THR A 63 14.63 -13.93 8.72
C THR A 63 15.61 -13.15 7.86
N ASP A 64 15.46 -13.21 6.54
CA ASP A 64 16.43 -12.68 5.59
C ASP A 64 15.85 -11.60 4.70
N PHE A 65 16.70 -10.67 4.30
CA PHE A 65 16.39 -9.65 3.30
C PHE A 65 16.99 -10.03 1.94
N HIS A 66 16.17 -9.90 0.91
CA HIS A 66 16.64 -9.84 -0.48
C HIS A 66 16.36 -8.45 -1.03
N ILE A 67 17.41 -7.78 -1.53
CA ILE A 67 17.32 -6.39 -2.01
C ILE A 67 17.35 -6.38 -3.53
N PHE A 68 16.33 -5.76 -4.14
CA PHE A 68 16.27 -5.50 -5.57
C PHE A 68 16.70 -4.05 -5.84
N ARG A 69 17.60 -3.91 -6.80
CA ARG A 69 18.06 -2.63 -7.35
C ARG A 69 18.05 -2.68 -8.87
N PRO A 70 18.06 -1.53 -9.56
CA PRO A 70 18.26 -1.51 -11.02
C PRO A 70 19.55 -2.19 -11.41
N ILE A 71 19.49 -2.99 -12.48
CA ILE A 71 20.66 -3.59 -13.11
C ILE A 71 20.84 -2.92 -14.48
N GLU A 72 22.02 -2.39 -14.73
CA GLU A 72 22.33 -1.69 -15.97
C GLU A 72 22.12 -2.61 -17.16
N ASN A 73 21.41 -2.11 -18.19
CA ASN A 73 21.07 -2.83 -19.42
C ASN A 73 20.16 -4.05 -19.24
N ASP A 74 19.60 -4.30 -18.05
CA ASP A 74 18.60 -5.34 -17.82
C ASP A 74 17.19 -4.77 -17.75
N LYS A 75 16.40 -4.97 -18.80
CA LYS A 75 15.00 -4.51 -18.89
C LYS A 75 14.05 -5.24 -17.92
N ASN A 76 14.46 -6.40 -17.41
CA ASN A 76 13.69 -7.21 -16.46
C ASN A 76 14.06 -6.91 -15.01
N SER A 77 14.89 -5.92 -14.76
CA SER A 77 15.23 -5.45 -13.42
C SER A 77 14.35 -4.30 -12.96
N LEU A 78 14.45 -3.95 -11.68
CA LEU A 78 13.76 -2.80 -11.10
C LEU A 78 14.12 -1.51 -11.86
N TYR A 79 13.12 -0.67 -12.19
CA TYR A 79 13.33 0.56 -12.97
C TYR A 79 14.17 1.62 -12.22
N ASN A 80 13.95 1.77 -10.91
CA ASN A 80 14.64 2.78 -10.10
C ASN A 80 14.67 2.34 -8.64
N ASN A 81 15.75 2.63 -7.91
CA ASN A 81 15.91 2.27 -6.50
C ASN A 81 15.10 3.14 -5.52
N ASN A 82 14.61 4.31 -5.93
CA ASN A 82 13.78 5.16 -5.08
C ASN A 82 12.32 4.69 -5.11
N ILE A 83 11.98 3.84 -4.15
CA ILE A 83 10.64 3.25 -4.02
C ILE A 83 9.71 4.25 -3.31
N GLY A 84 8.49 4.38 -3.81
CA GLY A 84 7.45 5.20 -3.21
C GLY A 84 6.34 4.38 -2.59
N THR A 85 5.52 3.74 -3.40
CA THR A 85 4.35 2.96 -2.97
C THR A 85 4.45 1.53 -3.45
N ILE A 86 3.99 0.58 -2.65
CA ILE A 86 3.90 -0.84 -2.99
C ILE A 86 2.46 -1.29 -2.74
N CYS A 87 1.86 -1.98 -3.70
CA CYS A 87 0.60 -2.69 -3.56
C CYS A 87 0.66 -4.01 -4.33
N GLY A 88 -0.37 -4.85 -4.26
CA GLY A 88 -0.37 -6.13 -4.97
C GLY A 88 -1.76 -6.70 -5.17
N ASP A 89 -1.88 -7.62 -6.12
CA ASP A 89 -3.15 -8.21 -6.53
C ASP A 89 -3.55 -9.45 -5.70
N LYS A 90 -2.74 -9.81 -4.71
CA LYS A 90 -2.90 -11.06 -3.94
C LYS A 90 -2.93 -12.31 -4.82
N ASN A 91 -2.33 -12.23 -6.00
CA ASN A 91 -2.31 -13.32 -6.98
C ASN A 91 -0.95 -13.48 -7.68
N GLY A 92 0.11 -13.07 -6.99
CA GLY A 92 1.50 -13.21 -7.43
C GLY A 92 2.08 -12.01 -8.16
N HIS A 93 1.43 -10.84 -8.14
CA HIS A 93 1.97 -9.63 -8.73
C HIS A 93 2.05 -8.51 -7.72
N ILE A 94 3.23 -7.91 -7.64
CA ILE A 94 3.52 -6.74 -6.81
C ILE A 94 3.69 -5.55 -7.75
N TYR A 95 2.97 -4.46 -7.47
CA TYR A 95 3.07 -3.22 -8.20
C TYR A 95 3.82 -2.20 -7.37
N ILE A 96 4.82 -1.60 -7.97
CA ILE A 96 5.78 -0.72 -7.31
C ILE A 96 5.81 0.62 -8.04
N ARG A 97 5.52 1.70 -7.32
CA ARG A 97 5.86 3.03 -7.81
C ARG A 97 7.31 3.33 -7.43
N CYS A 98 8.18 3.44 -8.40
CA CYS A 98 9.57 3.81 -8.19
C CYS A 98 9.89 5.12 -8.91
N LYS A 99 10.22 6.17 -8.14
CA LYS A 99 10.33 7.56 -8.60
C LYS A 99 9.04 8.00 -9.33
N TYR A 100 9.05 8.09 -10.65
CA TYR A 100 7.90 8.48 -11.49
C TYR A 100 7.41 7.36 -12.39
N ALA A 101 7.85 6.13 -12.16
CA ALA A 101 7.44 4.94 -12.90
C ALA A 101 6.53 4.05 -12.07
N VAL A 102 5.74 3.23 -12.75
CA VAL A 102 5.07 2.07 -12.17
C VAL A 102 5.60 0.80 -12.82
N VAL A 103 5.95 -0.16 -11.98
CA VAL A 103 6.58 -1.42 -12.34
C VAL A 103 5.78 -2.57 -11.73
N GLU A 104 5.54 -3.62 -12.49
CA GLU A 104 5.03 -4.89 -12.01
C GLU A 104 6.21 -5.83 -11.71
N TYR A 105 6.17 -6.54 -10.61
CA TYR A 105 7.02 -7.69 -10.33
C TYR A 105 6.17 -8.95 -10.31
N ASP A 106 6.46 -9.87 -11.23
CA ASP A 106 5.85 -11.20 -11.26
C ASP A 106 6.66 -12.14 -10.34
N ILE A 107 6.09 -12.51 -9.20
CA ILE A 107 6.77 -13.33 -8.18
C ILE A 107 7.16 -14.71 -8.76
N ARG A 108 6.32 -15.29 -9.61
CA ARG A 108 6.55 -16.64 -10.15
C ARG A 108 7.65 -16.67 -11.19
N LYS A 109 7.72 -15.63 -12.01
CA LYS A 109 8.75 -15.51 -13.06
C LYS A 109 10.03 -14.86 -12.57
N ASN A 110 9.96 -14.17 -11.40
CA ASN A 110 11.07 -13.40 -10.83
C ASN A 110 11.60 -12.33 -11.80
N ILE A 111 10.68 -11.59 -12.44
CA ILE A 111 11.02 -10.53 -13.40
C ILE A 111 10.22 -9.26 -13.10
N PHE A 112 10.82 -8.12 -13.42
CA PHE A 112 10.16 -6.82 -13.42
C PHE A 112 9.71 -6.45 -14.84
N HIS A 113 8.56 -5.81 -14.92
CA HIS A 113 8.02 -5.22 -16.14
C HIS A 113 7.64 -3.77 -15.88
N THR A 114 8.18 -2.84 -16.66
CA THR A 114 7.84 -1.41 -16.52
C THR A 114 6.58 -1.10 -17.30
N ILE A 115 5.47 -0.88 -16.58
CA ILE A 115 4.17 -0.55 -17.18
C ILE A 115 4.21 0.87 -17.76
N ARG A 116 4.73 1.84 -17.00
CA ARG A 116 4.90 3.24 -17.44
C ARG A 116 6.00 3.92 -16.63
N ASN A 117 6.79 4.76 -17.28
CA ASN A 117 7.93 5.44 -16.67
C ASN A 117 7.83 6.98 -16.69
N ASN A 118 6.61 7.53 -16.74
CA ASN A 118 6.40 8.95 -16.88
C ASN A 118 5.31 9.46 -15.92
N ASN A 119 5.69 10.42 -15.07
CA ASN A 119 4.79 11.26 -14.27
C ASN A 119 3.80 10.53 -13.34
N ILE A 120 4.15 9.35 -12.83
CA ILE A 120 3.30 8.60 -11.90
C ILE A 120 3.42 9.21 -10.50
N GLN A 121 2.27 9.57 -9.90
CA GLN A 121 2.16 10.18 -8.57
C GLN A 121 1.68 9.18 -7.51
N ALA A 122 0.67 8.36 -7.84
CA ALA A 122 0.10 7.39 -6.93
C ALA A 122 -0.29 6.11 -7.66
N ILE A 123 -0.29 5.01 -6.94
CA ILE A 123 -0.84 3.72 -7.36
C ILE A 123 -1.58 3.09 -6.19
N ASP A 124 -2.59 2.28 -6.48
CA ASP A 124 -3.21 1.37 -5.54
C ASP A 124 -3.87 0.20 -6.27
N TYR A 125 -4.10 -0.91 -5.58
CA TYR A 125 -4.80 -2.07 -6.12
C TYR A 125 -6.08 -2.32 -5.34
N GLY A 126 -7.22 -2.12 -5.97
CA GLY A 126 -8.55 -2.33 -5.41
C GLY A 126 -9.51 -2.95 -6.43
N ASN A 127 -10.51 -3.72 -5.98
CA ASN A 127 -11.53 -4.36 -6.80
C ASN A 127 -11.00 -5.03 -8.08
N SER A 128 -9.91 -5.80 -7.95
CA SER A 128 -9.28 -6.55 -9.04
C SER A 128 -8.69 -5.69 -10.17
N ARG A 129 -8.33 -4.44 -9.89
CA ARG A 129 -7.66 -3.55 -10.85
C ARG A 129 -6.56 -2.71 -10.22
N LEU A 130 -5.54 -2.41 -10.99
CA LEU A 130 -4.50 -1.48 -10.60
C LEU A 130 -4.92 -0.06 -11.02
N TRP A 131 -5.01 0.82 -10.05
CA TRP A 131 -5.13 2.26 -10.24
C TRP A 131 -3.75 2.89 -10.42
N VAL A 132 -3.63 3.73 -11.44
CA VAL A 132 -2.40 4.46 -11.74
C VAL A 132 -2.75 5.92 -11.94
N CYS A 133 -2.16 6.79 -11.12
CA CYS A 133 -2.46 8.21 -11.17
C CYS A 133 -1.25 9.01 -11.62
N THR A 134 -1.47 9.90 -12.56
CA THR A 134 -0.56 10.99 -12.87
C THR A 134 -0.87 12.19 -11.97
N ARG A 135 -0.41 13.39 -12.32
CA ARG A 135 -0.64 14.59 -11.51
C ARG A 135 -2.13 14.85 -11.26
N ASP A 136 -2.96 14.69 -12.26
CA ASP A 136 -4.37 15.12 -12.31
C ASP A 136 -5.31 14.10 -12.97
N SER A 137 -4.79 12.99 -13.45
CA SER A 137 -5.55 11.99 -14.20
C SER A 137 -5.41 10.61 -13.61
N LEU A 138 -6.50 9.85 -13.69
CA LEU A 138 -6.63 8.49 -13.20
C LEU A 138 -6.73 7.52 -14.38
N PHE A 139 -6.04 6.41 -14.25
CA PHE A 139 -6.01 5.32 -15.22
C PHE A 139 -6.20 4.00 -14.50
N THR A 140 -6.67 2.99 -15.23
CA THR A 140 -6.60 1.59 -14.83
C THR A 140 -5.62 0.86 -15.75
N TYR A 141 -4.95 -0.16 -15.23
CA TYR A 141 -4.05 -0.97 -16.01
C TYR A 141 -4.75 -2.21 -16.57
N ASN A 142 -4.81 -2.30 -17.90
CA ASN A 142 -5.25 -3.49 -18.60
C ASN A 142 -4.04 -4.40 -18.84
N ARG A 143 -3.88 -5.42 -18.00
CA ARG A 143 -2.73 -6.31 -18.04
C ARG A 143 -2.70 -7.18 -19.32
N LYS A 144 -3.85 -7.51 -19.90
CA LYS A 144 -3.91 -8.34 -21.12
C LYS A 144 -3.37 -7.60 -22.35
N GLU A 145 -3.62 -6.30 -22.40
CA GLU A 145 -3.21 -5.43 -23.50
C GLU A 145 -1.95 -4.64 -23.20
N ASP A 146 -1.40 -4.80 -21.98
CA ASP A 146 -0.23 -4.07 -21.47
C ASP A 146 -0.33 -2.56 -21.66
N LYS A 147 -1.49 -2.01 -21.30
CA LYS A 147 -1.72 -0.57 -21.48
C LYS A 147 -2.49 0.04 -20.33
N LEU A 148 -2.31 1.36 -20.13
CA LEU A 148 -3.13 2.18 -19.26
C LEU A 148 -4.36 2.66 -20.01
N GLU A 149 -5.53 2.41 -19.42
CA GLU A 149 -6.83 2.89 -19.90
C GLU A 149 -7.22 4.11 -19.09
N TYR A 150 -7.57 5.19 -19.80
CA TYR A 150 -8.02 6.44 -19.18
C TYR A 150 -9.34 6.22 -18.45
N TYR A 151 -9.42 6.72 -17.21
CA TYR A 151 -10.61 6.63 -16.39
C TYR A 151 -11.25 7.99 -16.13
N TYR A 152 -10.51 8.95 -15.56
CA TYR A 152 -11.03 10.24 -15.15
C TYR A 152 -9.93 11.31 -15.05
N HIS A 153 -10.34 12.58 -15.18
CA HIS A 153 -9.47 13.74 -15.01
C HIS A 153 -10.05 14.69 -13.96
N LEU A 154 -9.20 15.21 -13.10
CA LEU A 154 -9.52 16.18 -12.07
C LEU A 154 -8.83 17.50 -12.39
N ASP A 155 -9.61 18.51 -12.78
CA ASP A 155 -9.06 19.81 -13.17
C ASP A 155 -8.34 20.52 -12.02
N SER A 156 -7.16 21.04 -12.31
CA SER A 156 -6.38 21.91 -11.42
C SER A 156 -6.05 21.30 -10.06
N VAL A 157 -5.90 19.98 -9.97
CA VAL A 157 -5.49 19.27 -8.76
C VAL A 157 -4.11 18.63 -8.91
N ARG A 158 -3.54 18.24 -7.78
CA ARG A 158 -2.39 17.36 -7.72
C ARG A 158 -2.75 16.16 -6.85
N ILE A 159 -2.92 15.01 -7.49
CA ILE A 159 -3.21 13.75 -6.81
C ILE A 159 -2.02 13.33 -5.96
N SER A 160 -2.27 12.92 -4.73
CA SER A 160 -1.27 12.45 -3.76
C SER A 160 -1.42 10.97 -3.44
N CYS A 161 -2.67 10.49 -3.35
CA CYS A 161 -2.98 9.09 -3.07
C CYS A 161 -4.34 8.73 -3.68
N VAL A 162 -4.57 7.44 -3.84
CA VAL A 162 -5.81 6.87 -4.38
C VAL A 162 -6.09 5.57 -3.66
N THR A 163 -7.35 5.24 -3.44
CA THR A 163 -7.79 3.91 -3.02
C THR A 163 -9.22 3.66 -3.48
N GLU A 164 -9.57 2.40 -3.72
CA GLU A 164 -10.92 1.97 -4.09
C GLU A 164 -11.48 1.10 -2.96
N ASP A 165 -12.69 1.40 -2.49
CA ASP A 165 -13.36 0.60 -1.48
C ASP A 165 -14.00 -0.66 -2.09
N HIS A 166 -14.50 -1.55 -1.21
CA HIS A 166 -15.17 -2.79 -1.63
C HIS A 166 -16.51 -2.56 -2.36
N GLU A 167 -17.09 -1.36 -2.30
CA GLU A 167 -18.32 -0.97 -3.02
C GLU A 167 -18.02 -0.38 -4.40
N GLY A 168 -16.74 -0.15 -4.73
CA GLY A 168 -16.27 0.42 -5.99
C GLY A 168 -16.25 1.93 -6.02
N ASN A 169 -16.36 2.60 -4.87
CA ASN A 169 -16.14 4.03 -4.78
C ASN A 169 -14.64 4.32 -4.75
N LEU A 170 -14.22 5.28 -5.54
CA LEU A 170 -12.83 5.69 -5.63
C LEU A 170 -12.58 6.93 -4.79
N TYR A 171 -11.64 6.83 -3.87
CA TYR A 171 -11.19 7.90 -3.00
C TYR A 171 -9.87 8.46 -3.51
N VAL A 172 -9.85 9.74 -3.85
CA VAL A 172 -8.68 10.40 -4.41
C VAL A 172 -8.25 11.56 -3.51
N GLY A 173 -7.15 11.38 -2.84
CA GLY A 173 -6.52 12.43 -2.03
C GLY A 173 -5.72 13.39 -2.92
N THR A 174 -5.76 14.66 -2.58
CA THR A 174 -5.07 15.70 -3.34
C THR A 174 -4.29 16.64 -2.43
N MET A 175 -3.33 17.35 -3.03
CA MET A 175 -2.64 18.45 -2.38
C MET A 175 -3.46 19.74 -2.53
N ASN A 176 -3.82 20.37 -1.41
CA ASN A 176 -4.55 21.64 -1.30
C ASN A 176 -5.99 21.66 -1.86
N LYS A 177 -6.58 20.51 -2.23
CA LYS A 177 -7.94 20.44 -2.79
C LYS A 177 -8.82 19.39 -2.09
N GLY A 178 -8.32 18.77 -1.00
CA GLY A 178 -9.07 17.83 -0.19
C GLY A 178 -9.19 16.44 -0.79
N LEU A 179 -10.27 15.77 -0.39
CA LEU A 179 -10.60 14.38 -0.76
C LEU A 179 -11.74 14.39 -1.78
N TYR A 180 -11.51 13.79 -2.93
CA TYR A 180 -12.55 13.50 -3.93
C TYR A 180 -13.03 12.06 -3.76
N ILE A 181 -14.35 11.87 -3.73
CA ILE A 181 -14.99 10.55 -3.77
C ILE A 181 -15.73 10.46 -5.09
N ILE A 182 -15.40 9.45 -5.89
CA ILE A 182 -15.97 9.23 -7.22
C ILE A 182 -16.72 7.90 -7.16
N ASP A 183 -18.04 7.93 -7.37
CA ASP A 183 -18.88 6.74 -7.40
C ASP A 183 -18.79 5.98 -8.74
N SER A 184 -19.43 4.81 -8.81
CA SER A 184 -19.47 3.98 -10.02
C SER A 184 -20.11 4.67 -11.24
N ASN A 185 -20.94 5.72 -11.03
CA ASN A 185 -21.54 6.53 -12.07
C ASN A 185 -20.67 7.72 -12.48
N LYS A 186 -19.43 7.80 -11.96
CA LYS A 186 -18.50 8.91 -12.14
C LYS A 186 -19.00 10.24 -11.59
N LYS A 187 -19.96 10.22 -10.67
CA LYS A 187 -20.32 11.39 -9.88
C LYS A 187 -19.30 11.53 -8.76
N TRP A 188 -18.91 12.76 -8.50
CA TRP A 188 -17.90 13.04 -7.48
C TRP A 188 -18.42 14.05 -6.45
N LEU A 189 -17.88 13.91 -5.25
CA LEU A 189 -18.06 14.85 -4.15
C LEU A 189 -16.67 15.23 -3.64
N ASN A 190 -16.52 16.48 -3.19
CA ASN A 190 -15.29 16.96 -2.59
C ASN A 190 -15.51 17.17 -1.09
N TYR A 191 -14.70 16.51 -0.30
CA TYR A 191 -14.64 16.65 1.14
C TYR A 191 -13.32 17.30 1.57
N LEU A 192 -13.34 17.97 2.72
CA LEU A 192 -12.15 18.61 3.31
C LEU A 192 -11.44 19.55 2.31
N PRO A 193 -12.16 20.47 1.60
CA PRO A 193 -11.54 21.36 0.65
C PRO A 193 -10.38 22.13 1.31
N GLU A 194 -9.37 22.50 0.53
CA GLU A 194 -8.17 23.22 0.98
C GLU A 194 -7.27 22.45 1.99
N LYS A 195 -7.46 21.14 2.13
CA LYS A 195 -6.59 20.27 2.94
C LYS A 195 -5.71 19.39 2.06
N ASP A 196 -4.52 19.10 2.57
CA ASP A 196 -3.65 18.07 2.01
C ASP A 196 -4.08 16.71 2.51
N ILE A 197 -4.36 15.78 1.59
CA ILE A 197 -4.61 14.38 1.90
C ILE A 197 -3.38 13.59 1.47
N THR A 198 -2.65 13.03 2.41
CA THR A 198 -1.38 12.33 2.13
C THR A 198 -1.53 10.81 2.08
N CYS A 199 -2.57 10.27 2.73
CA CYS A 199 -2.84 8.84 2.78
C CYS A 199 -4.33 8.60 3.00
N ILE A 200 -4.84 7.50 2.41
CA ILE A 200 -6.20 7.01 2.61
C ILE A 200 -6.07 5.52 2.92
N TYR A 201 -6.85 5.04 3.87
CA TYR A 201 -6.89 3.62 4.21
C TYR A 201 -8.32 3.19 4.51
N GLU A 202 -8.77 2.10 3.88
CA GLU A 202 -10.04 1.46 4.19
C GLU A 202 -9.88 0.54 5.40
N ILE A 203 -10.66 0.77 6.44
CA ILE A 203 -10.72 -0.15 7.58
C ILE A 203 -11.73 -1.24 7.23
N PRO A 204 -11.30 -2.51 7.11
CA PRO A 204 -12.23 -3.62 6.90
C PRO A 204 -13.28 -3.63 8.02
N LYS A 205 -14.57 -3.70 7.67
CA LYS A 205 -15.63 -3.89 8.66
C LYS A 205 -15.33 -5.17 9.43
N ARG A 206 -14.86 -5.03 10.69
CA ARG A 206 -14.82 -6.19 11.59
C ARG A 206 -16.26 -6.62 11.79
N ILE A 207 -16.58 -7.81 11.31
CA ILE A 207 -17.78 -8.51 11.73
C ILE A 207 -17.50 -8.91 13.18
N PHE A 208 -17.98 -8.10 14.11
CA PHE A 208 -18.06 -8.52 15.51
C PHE A 208 -19.14 -9.60 15.55
N GLY A 209 -18.71 -10.86 15.57
CA GLY A 209 -19.53 -11.98 15.94
C GLY A 209 -19.60 -12.12 17.47
#